data_74e0b49b57aceb47ea81f15a708a9ed6
#
_entry.id   74e0b49b57aceb47ea81f15a708a9ed6
#
_cell.length_a   1.000
_cell.length_b   1.000
_cell.length_c   1.000
_cell.angle_alpha   90.00
_cell.angle_beta   90.00
_cell.angle_gamma   90.00
#
_symmetry.space_group_name_H-M   'P 1'
#
loop_
_entity.id
_entity.type
_entity.pdbx_description
1 polymer ?
#
loop_
_entity_poly.entity_id
_entity_poly.type
_entity_poly.pdbx_seq_one_letter_code
_entity_poly.pdbx_strand_id
1 'polypeptide(L)'
;MSDYKKSMLIEPEDNVAVAVDPIEKGEMTLAGDEELVAGEFIKEGHKIARCDIKKDAEIIKYGVHIGVATADIKKGEWVHEHNVYDDFEEINRERRAYYRSMAPDALDYTAPALYRGEELNLPETIMGYKRDDGTFGIRNHVVVISLVQCSNNAAQRIAAACDVPATYV
;
A
#
# COMPACT_ATOMS: atom_id res chain seq x y z
N MET A 1 0.29 -9.40 -32.56
CA MET A 1 0.03 -8.81 -31.24
C MET A 1 1.40 -8.47 -30.69
N SER A 2 1.69 -7.21 -30.39
CA SER A 2 3.00 -6.81 -29.86
C SER A 2 3.15 -7.41 -28.47
N ASP A 3 4.28 -8.06 -28.25
CA ASP A 3 4.63 -8.80 -27.03
C ASP A 3 5.14 -7.81 -25.96
N TYR A 4 4.30 -6.81 -25.62
CA TYR A 4 4.64 -5.84 -24.59
C TYR A 4 4.54 -6.47 -23.21
N LYS A 5 5.64 -6.45 -22.48
CA LYS A 5 5.63 -6.77 -21.05
C LYS A 5 4.76 -5.75 -20.32
N LYS A 6 3.92 -6.23 -19.41
CA LYS A 6 3.05 -5.36 -18.63
C LYS A 6 3.75 -4.90 -17.36
N SER A 7 3.65 -3.62 -17.08
CA SER A 7 3.97 -3.06 -15.77
C SER A 7 2.69 -2.60 -15.09
N MET A 8 2.63 -2.77 -13.79
CA MET A 8 1.48 -2.36 -12.99
C MET A 8 1.66 -0.93 -12.51
N LEU A 9 0.69 -0.09 -12.83
CA LEU A 9 0.51 1.26 -12.29
C LEU A 9 -0.78 1.27 -11.47
N ILE A 10 -0.73 1.75 -10.24
CA ILE A 10 -1.90 1.81 -9.36
C ILE A 10 -2.47 3.23 -9.32
N GLU A 11 -1.64 4.22 -9.07
CA GLU A 11 -2.06 5.62 -9.02
C GLU A 11 -1.44 6.42 -10.18
N PRO A 12 -2.18 7.35 -10.79
CA PRO A 12 -1.66 8.18 -11.87
C PRO A 12 -0.44 9.02 -11.47
N GLU A 13 -0.36 9.41 -10.20
CA GLU A 13 0.69 10.24 -9.61
C GLU A 13 1.98 9.47 -9.32
N ASP A 14 1.95 8.12 -9.38
CA ASP A 14 3.13 7.30 -9.17
C ASP A 14 4.22 7.67 -10.20
N ASN A 15 5.44 7.92 -9.75
CA ASN A 15 6.59 8.16 -10.62
C ASN A 15 7.40 6.88 -10.93
N VAL A 16 6.93 5.76 -10.38
CA VAL A 16 7.43 4.41 -10.71
C VAL A 16 6.28 3.47 -11.03
N ALA A 17 6.54 2.45 -11.84
CA ALA A 17 5.65 1.32 -12.06
C ALA A 17 6.34 0.02 -11.61
N VAL A 18 5.55 -1.04 -11.37
CA VAL A 18 6.07 -2.34 -10.95
C VAL A 18 6.07 -3.30 -12.13
N ALA A 19 7.21 -3.88 -12.44
CA ALA A 19 7.31 -4.91 -13.47
C ALA A 19 6.55 -6.18 -13.02
N VAL A 20 5.58 -6.60 -13.80
CA VAL A 20 4.79 -7.84 -13.56
C VAL A 20 5.53 -9.05 -14.11
N ASP A 21 6.29 -8.87 -15.18
CA ASP A 21 7.22 -9.83 -15.76
C ASP A 21 8.63 -9.25 -15.79
N PRO A 22 9.70 -10.06 -15.87
CA PRO A 22 11.05 -9.55 -16.10
C PRO A 22 11.10 -8.76 -17.42
N ILE A 23 11.78 -7.62 -17.42
CA ILE A 23 11.92 -6.73 -18.59
C ILE A 23 13.40 -6.64 -18.94
N GLU A 24 13.77 -7.04 -20.13
CA GLU A 24 15.14 -6.94 -20.60
C GLU A 24 15.50 -5.51 -21.02
N LYS A 25 16.77 -5.18 -21.00
CA LYS A 25 17.26 -3.89 -21.48
C LYS A 25 16.81 -3.65 -22.93
N GLY A 26 16.18 -2.49 -23.16
CA GLY A 26 15.66 -2.10 -24.47
C GLY A 26 14.28 -2.67 -24.79
N GLU A 27 13.72 -3.55 -23.94
CA GLU A 27 12.34 -3.99 -24.10
C GLU A 27 11.37 -2.88 -23.72
N MET A 28 10.21 -2.90 -24.41
CA MET A 28 9.10 -1.99 -24.16
C MET A 28 8.10 -2.64 -23.20
N THR A 29 7.56 -1.84 -22.28
CA THR A 29 6.49 -2.23 -21.37
C THR A 29 5.43 -1.14 -21.29
N LEU A 30 4.24 -1.49 -20.81
CA LEU A 30 3.15 -0.54 -20.58
C LEU A 30 2.94 -0.33 -19.08
N ALA A 31 2.94 0.93 -18.65
CA ALA A 31 2.53 1.33 -17.31
C ALA A 31 1.23 2.14 -17.41
N GLY A 32 0.10 1.48 -17.20
CA GLY A 32 -1.19 2.02 -17.64
C GLY A 32 -1.22 2.14 -19.17
N ASP A 33 -1.45 3.34 -19.69
CA ASP A 33 -1.45 3.65 -21.13
C ASP A 33 -0.10 4.21 -21.62
N GLU A 34 0.90 4.33 -20.74
CA GLU A 34 2.20 4.91 -21.04
C GLU A 34 3.21 3.84 -21.46
N GLU A 35 3.87 4.07 -22.61
CA GLU A 35 4.97 3.22 -23.07
C GLU A 35 6.28 3.61 -22.38
N LEU A 36 6.96 2.59 -21.82
CA LEU A 36 8.28 2.70 -21.20
C LEU A 36 9.25 1.75 -21.89
N VAL A 37 10.46 2.24 -22.14
CA VAL A 37 11.57 1.40 -22.61
C VAL A 37 12.55 1.20 -21.46
N ALA A 38 12.82 -0.06 -21.12
CA ALA A 38 13.75 -0.38 -20.04
C ALA A 38 15.18 0.00 -20.39
N GLY A 39 15.79 0.86 -19.60
CA GLY A 39 17.20 1.27 -19.74
C GLY A 39 18.20 0.18 -19.36
N GLU A 40 17.75 -0.76 -18.56
CA GLU A 40 18.51 -1.89 -18.04
C GLU A 40 17.56 -3.05 -17.72
N PHE A 41 18.07 -4.20 -17.25
CA PHE A 41 17.26 -5.32 -16.82
C PHE A 41 16.45 -4.98 -15.56
N ILE A 42 15.14 -5.17 -15.61
CA ILE A 42 14.22 -4.99 -14.49
C ILE A 42 13.62 -6.34 -14.11
N LYS A 43 13.91 -6.79 -12.90
CA LYS A 43 13.37 -8.06 -12.39
C LYS A 43 11.88 -7.94 -12.09
N GLU A 44 11.14 -9.05 -12.22
CA GLU A 44 9.77 -9.17 -11.77
C GLU A 44 9.59 -8.67 -10.31
N GLY A 45 8.56 -7.91 -10.06
CA GLY A 45 8.27 -7.26 -8.76
C GLY A 45 9.10 -6.01 -8.47
N HIS A 46 10.08 -5.68 -9.31
CA HIS A 46 10.89 -4.48 -9.15
C HIS A 46 10.29 -3.27 -9.84
N LYS A 47 10.78 -2.09 -9.47
CA LYS A 47 10.26 -0.80 -9.93
C LYS A 47 11.06 -0.29 -11.14
N ILE A 48 10.35 0.28 -12.11
CA ILE A 48 10.88 1.01 -13.26
C ILE A 48 10.44 2.48 -13.17
N ALA A 49 11.34 3.42 -13.43
CA ALA A 49 11.04 4.85 -13.41
C ALA A 49 10.14 5.22 -14.60
N ARG A 50 9.01 5.89 -14.34
CA ARG A 50 8.09 6.40 -15.38
C ARG A 50 8.53 7.72 -15.98
N CYS A 51 9.27 8.51 -15.24
CA CYS A 51 9.81 9.79 -15.66
C CYS A 51 11.24 9.97 -15.14
N ASP A 52 11.90 11.03 -15.56
CA ASP A 52 13.17 11.46 -14.95
C ASP A 52 12.88 11.90 -13.50
N ILE A 53 13.59 11.31 -12.55
CA ILE A 53 13.51 11.62 -11.12
C ILE A 53 14.83 12.23 -10.71
N LYS A 54 14.80 13.44 -10.15
CA LYS A 54 16.00 14.11 -9.71
C LYS A 54 16.48 13.59 -8.36
N LYS A 55 17.76 13.70 -8.12
CA LYS A 55 18.33 13.48 -6.79
C LYS A 55 17.55 14.30 -5.76
N ASP A 56 17.33 13.72 -4.59
CA ASP A 56 16.57 14.27 -3.46
C ASP A 56 15.06 14.45 -3.73
N ALA A 57 14.55 13.99 -4.89
CA ALA A 57 13.11 13.94 -5.15
C ALA A 57 12.47 12.70 -4.55
N GLU A 58 11.20 12.82 -4.20
CA GLU A 58 10.41 11.73 -3.64
C GLU A 58 10.16 10.61 -4.67
N ILE A 59 10.18 9.37 -4.20
CA ILE A 59 9.69 8.21 -4.95
C ILE A 59 8.26 7.92 -4.49
N ILE A 60 7.32 7.99 -5.42
CA ILE A 60 5.90 7.76 -5.17
C ILE A 60 5.48 6.44 -5.80
N LYS A 61 4.90 5.56 -4.99
CA LYS A 61 4.37 4.26 -5.41
C LYS A 61 3.05 4.00 -4.70
N TYR A 62 2.03 3.64 -5.46
CA TYR A 62 0.66 3.40 -4.95
C TYR A 62 0.06 4.63 -4.25
N GLY A 63 0.39 5.82 -4.74
CA GLY A 63 -0.02 7.11 -4.17
C GLY A 63 0.64 7.45 -2.83
N VAL A 64 1.69 6.73 -2.43
CA VAL A 64 2.40 6.98 -1.18
C VAL A 64 3.89 7.18 -1.41
N HIS A 65 4.48 8.03 -0.60
CA HIS A 65 5.92 8.21 -0.51
C HIS A 65 6.58 6.93 0.00
N ILE A 66 7.61 6.44 -0.70
CA ILE A 66 8.35 5.23 -0.34
C ILE A 66 9.86 5.45 -0.16
N GLY A 67 10.31 6.69 -0.22
CA GLY A 67 11.71 7.10 -0.05
C GLY A 67 12.11 8.23 -0.99
N VAL A 68 13.38 8.60 -0.95
CA VAL A 68 13.98 9.67 -1.76
C VAL A 68 15.07 9.13 -2.69
N ALA A 69 15.17 9.71 -3.89
CA ALA A 69 16.21 9.37 -4.84
C ALA A 69 17.59 9.84 -4.33
N THR A 70 18.58 8.97 -4.28
CA THR A 70 19.95 9.31 -3.87
C THR A 70 20.81 9.83 -5.02
N ALA A 71 20.34 9.67 -6.26
CA ALA A 71 20.96 10.15 -7.50
C ALA A 71 19.88 10.48 -8.52
N ASP A 72 20.25 11.16 -9.61
CA ASP A 72 19.36 11.32 -10.76
C ASP A 72 19.02 9.95 -11.36
N ILE A 73 17.74 9.66 -11.55
CA ILE A 73 17.21 8.42 -12.14
C ILE A 73 16.52 8.80 -13.44
N LYS A 74 16.86 8.13 -14.54
CA LYS A 74 16.24 8.38 -15.84
C LYS A 74 14.97 7.55 -16.04
N LYS A 75 14.05 8.06 -16.86
CA LYS A 75 12.91 7.27 -17.32
C LYS A 75 13.39 5.94 -17.90
N GLY A 76 12.76 4.85 -17.43
CA GLY A 76 13.11 3.48 -17.84
C GLY A 76 14.22 2.81 -17.00
N GLU A 77 14.85 3.50 -16.06
CA GLU A 77 15.84 2.92 -15.17
C GLU A 77 15.22 2.15 -14.01
N TRP A 78 15.98 1.23 -13.47
CA TRP A 78 15.62 0.44 -12.31
C TRP A 78 15.68 1.26 -11.04
N VAL A 79 14.59 1.25 -10.27
CA VAL A 79 14.47 1.97 -8.99
C VAL A 79 14.53 0.98 -7.83
N HIS A 80 15.63 1.03 -7.04
CA HIS A 80 15.90 0.10 -5.95
C HIS A 80 16.84 0.71 -4.91
N GLU A 81 17.27 -0.08 -3.92
CA GLU A 81 18.16 0.34 -2.81
C GLU A 81 19.44 1.06 -3.24
N HIS A 82 19.94 0.81 -4.44
CA HIS A 82 21.16 1.46 -4.94
C HIS A 82 20.96 2.95 -5.29
N ASN A 83 19.72 3.37 -5.55
CA ASN A 83 19.37 4.74 -5.92
C ASN A 83 18.16 5.32 -5.16
N VAL A 84 17.71 4.62 -4.11
CA VAL A 84 16.64 5.08 -3.22
C VAL A 84 17.08 4.95 -1.77
N TYR A 85 16.87 6.00 -0.99
CA TYR A 85 17.01 6.01 0.46
C TYR A 85 15.62 5.94 1.11
N ASP A 86 15.45 5.01 2.03
CA ASP A 86 14.25 4.88 2.85
C ASP A 86 14.34 5.82 4.05
N ASP A 87 13.60 6.92 4.00
CA ASP A 87 13.55 7.95 5.06
C ASP A 87 12.42 7.73 6.07
N PHE A 88 11.80 6.55 6.06
CA PHE A 88 10.62 6.23 6.86
C PHE A 88 10.85 6.37 8.37
N GLU A 89 12.04 6.03 8.87
CA GLU A 89 12.35 6.18 10.28
C GLU A 89 12.44 7.66 10.70
N GLU A 90 12.94 8.53 9.83
CA GLU A 90 13.04 9.96 10.07
C GLU A 90 11.65 10.60 10.11
N ILE A 91 10.81 10.30 9.10
CA ILE A 91 9.41 10.75 9.05
C ILE A 91 8.63 10.25 10.26
N ASN A 92 8.79 8.99 10.66
CA ASN A 92 8.11 8.45 11.82
C ASN A 92 8.61 9.05 13.13
N ARG A 93 9.89 9.41 13.23
CA ARG A 93 10.45 10.09 14.40
C ARG A 93 9.85 11.48 14.54
N GLU A 94 9.79 12.24 13.45
CA GLU A 94 9.17 13.58 13.42
C GLU A 94 7.67 13.50 13.75
N ARG A 95 6.94 12.58 13.15
CA ARG A 95 5.52 12.34 13.47
C ARG A 95 5.32 11.96 14.92
N ARG A 96 6.12 11.08 15.49
CA ARG A 96 6.04 10.70 16.90
C ARG A 96 6.35 11.88 17.80
N ALA A 97 7.35 12.72 17.46
CA ALA A 97 7.67 13.93 18.19
C ALA A 97 6.50 14.93 18.13
N TYR A 98 5.92 15.12 16.95
CA TYR A 98 4.75 15.97 16.76
C TYR A 98 3.55 15.49 17.60
N TYR A 99 3.18 14.21 17.53
CA TYR A 99 2.08 13.67 18.31
C TYR A 99 2.35 13.71 19.81
N ARG A 100 3.58 13.49 20.25
CA ARG A 100 3.97 13.64 21.65
C ARG A 100 3.84 15.08 22.14
N SER A 101 4.16 16.07 21.29
CA SER A 101 4.00 17.48 21.64
C SER A 101 2.54 17.92 21.74
N MET A 102 1.63 17.21 21.07
CA MET A 102 0.19 17.47 21.12
C MET A 102 -0.52 16.67 22.22
N ALA A 103 0.13 15.63 22.74
CA ALA A 103 -0.44 14.85 23.82
C ALA A 103 -0.33 15.67 25.13
N PRO A 104 -1.43 15.94 25.85
CA PRO A 104 -1.33 16.44 27.22
C PRO A 104 -0.53 15.43 28.06
N ASP A 105 0.21 15.94 29.03
CA ASP A 105 1.23 15.25 29.85
C ASP A 105 0.78 13.99 30.60
N ALA A 106 -0.40 13.59 30.44
CA ALA A 106 -0.91 12.30 30.88
C ALA A 106 -2.03 11.87 29.95
N LEU A 107 -1.76 10.95 29.05
CA LEU A 107 -2.77 9.94 28.82
C LEU A 107 -2.88 9.18 30.15
N ASP A 108 -3.63 9.74 31.09
CA ASP A 108 -4.20 8.95 32.18
C ASP A 108 -5.19 7.99 31.51
N TYR A 109 -4.61 6.97 30.87
CA TYR A 109 -5.36 5.86 30.32
C TYR A 109 -5.84 5.05 31.51
N THR A 110 -6.87 5.55 32.13
CA THR A 110 -7.71 4.70 32.97
C THR A 110 -8.34 3.71 32.01
N ALA A 111 -7.80 2.50 31.99
CA ALA A 111 -8.38 1.44 31.18
C ALA A 111 -9.88 1.42 31.45
N PRO A 112 -10.75 1.50 30.44
CA PRO A 112 -12.18 1.44 30.67
C PRO A 112 -12.48 0.19 31.47
N ALA A 113 -13.31 0.33 32.51
CA ALA A 113 -13.69 -0.81 33.35
C ALA A 113 -14.11 -1.95 32.42
N LEU A 114 -13.44 -3.10 32.55
CA LEU A 114 -13.77 -4.27 31.74
C LEU A 114 -15.26 -4.54 31.89
N TYR A 115 -15.97 -4.43 30.79
CA TYR A 115 -17.39 -4.72 30.77
C TYR A 115 -17.59 -6.19 31.20
N ARG A 116 -18.28 -6.41 32.32
CA ARG A 116 -18.43 -7.75 32.91
C ARG A 116 -19.65 -8.51 32.39
N GLY A 117 -20.37 -7.97 31.43
CA GLY A 117 -21.49 -8.68 30.76
C GLY A 117 -22.79 -8.77 31.56
N GLU A 118 -22.81 -8.31 32.79
CA GLU A 118 -23.97 -8.50 33.69
C GLU A 118 -25.16 -7.58 33.40
N GLU A 119 -24.96 -6.57 32.52
CA GLU A 119 -25.97 -5.56 32.20
C GLU A 119 -26.39 -5.52 30.72
N LEU A 120 -25.87 -6.41 29.87
CA LEU A 120 -26.32 -6.52 28.48
C LEU A 120 -27.58 -7.33 28.41
N ASN A 121 -28.67 -6.67 28.16
CA ASN A 121 -29.92 -7.32 27.75
C ASN A 121 -29.78 -7.82 26.30
N LEU A 122 -28.98 -8.86 26.11
CA LEU A 122 -28.75 -9.46 24.80
C LEU A 122 -29.98 -10.27 24.40
N PRO A 123 -30.41 -10.23 23.13
CA PRO A 123 -31.45 -11.10 22.64
C PRO A 123 -31.00 -12.57 22.78
N GLU A 124 -31.95 -13.44 23.19
CA GLU A 124 -31.70 -14.88 23.32
C GLU A 124 -31.20 -15.53 22.02
N THR A 125 -31.58 -14.94 20.87
CA THR A 125 -31.25 -15.41 19.53
C THR A 125 -30.82 -14.24 18.67
N ILE A 126 -29.81 -14.47 17.82
CA ILE A 126 -29.38 -13.52 16.78
C ILE A 126 -29.40 -14.20 15.42
N MET A 127 -29.72 -13.43 14.38
CA MET A 127 -29.59 -13.92 13.00
C MET A 127 -28.12 -14.02 12.63
N GLY A 128 -27.74 -15.12 12.00
CA GLY A 128 -26.36 -15.35 11.53
C GLY A 128 -26.31 -16.01 10.17
N TYR A 129 -25.13 -15.98 9.57
CA TYR A 129 -24.82 -16.64 8.30
C TYR A 129 -24.16 -17.98 8.58
N LYS A 130 -24.79 -19.09 8.15
CA LYS A 130 -24.18 -20.40 8.20
C LYS A 130 -23.12 -20.50 7.11
N ARG A 131 -21.93 -20.98 7.44
CA ARG A 131 -20.81 -21.22 6.53
C ARG A 131 -20.73 -22.70 6.14
N ASP A 132 -20.06 -23.01 5.04
CA ASP A 132 -19.91 -24.38 4.51
C ASP A 132 -19.16 -25.30 5.48
N ASP A 133 -18.25 -24.75 6.29
CA ASP A 133 -17.51 -25.45 7.35
C ASP A 133 -18.35 -25.72 8.62
N GLY A 134 -19.63 -25.31 8.64
CA GLY A 134 -20.56 -25.49 9.76
C GLY A 134 -20.48 -24.40 10.83
N THR A 135 -19.58 -23.43 10.71
CA THR A 135 -19.53 -22.29 11.61
C THR A 135 -20.62 -21.24 11.29
N PHE A 136 -20.84 -20.32 12.20
CA PHE A 136 -21.79 -19.23 12.03
C PHE A 136 -21.11 -17.88 12.25
N GLY A 137 -21.40 -16.92 11.38
CA GLY A 137 -20.97 -15.54 11.51
C GLY A 137 -22.16 -14.61 11.68
N ILE A 138 -22.05 -13.59 12.51
CA ILE A 138 -23.08 -12.57 12.67
C ILE A 138 -23.06 -11.51 11.56
N ARG A 139 -21.98 -11.47 10.80
CA ARG A 139 -21.82 -10.59 9.63
C ARG A 139 -21.13 -11.35 8.49
N ASN A 140 -21.61 -11.13 7.29
CA ASN A 140 -20.92 -11.57 6.07
C ASN A 140 -20.11 -10.39 5.52
N HIS A 141 -18.95 -10.14 6.14
CA HIS A 141 -18.10 -8.98 5.87
C HIS A 141 -16.74 -9.43 5.34
N VAL A 142 -16.30 -8.81 4.25
CA VAL A 142 -14.95 -9.03 3.72
C VAL A 142 -13.98 -8.10 4.43
N VAL A 143 -12.85 -8.64 4.89
CA VAL A 143 -11.76 -7.85 5.48
C VAL A 143 -10.55 -7.96 4.55
N VAL A 144 -10.06 -6.82 4.07
CA VAL A 144 -8.86 -6.72 3.25
C VAL A 144 -7.73 -6.22 4.14
N ILE A 145 -6.74 -7.07 4.37
CA ILE A 145 -5.61 -6.77 5.27
C ILE A 145 -4.38 -6.42 4.44
N SER A 146 -3.85 -5.22 4.61
CA SER A 146 -2.57 -4.84 4.02
C SER A 146 -1.42 -5.42 4.86
N LEU A 147 -0.41 -5.99 4.21
CA LEU A 147 0.75 -6.57 4.92
C LEU A 147 1.87 -5.54 5.15
N VAL A 148 1.85 -4.44 4.39
CA VAL A 148 2.84 -3.36 4.46
C VAL A 148 2.14 -2.02 4.24
N GLN A 149 2.67 -0.96 4.84
CA GLN A 149 2.04 0.36 4.81
C GLN A 149 1.81 0.90 3.39
N CYS A 150 2.75 0.68 2.47
CA CYS A 150 2.62 1.13 1.08
C CYS A 150 1.51 0.40 0.29
N SER A 151 0.94 -0.69 0.81
CA SER A 151 -0.20 -1.38 0.18
C SER A 151 -1.57 -0.95 0.72
N ASN A 152 -1.63 -0.01 1.67
CA ASN A 152 -2.90 0.43 2.27
C ASN A 152 -3.86 1.01 1.22
N ASN A 153 -3.38 1.84 0.29
CA ASN A 153 -4.21 2.40 -0.78
C ASN A 153 -4.81 1.29 -1.67
N ALA A 154 -4.03 0.27 -2.00
CA ALA A 154 -4.51 -0.87 -2.76
C ALA A 154 -5.59 -1.65 -1.98
N ALA A 155 -5.38 -1.91 -0.69
CA ALA A 155 -6.34 -2.56 0.18
C ALA A 155 -7.64 -1.77 0.30
N GLN A 156 -7.55 -0.44 0.44
CA GLN A 156 -8.71 0.46 0.47
C GLN A 156 -9.52 0.39 -0.83
N ARG A 157 -8.87 0.43 -1.98
CA ARG A 157 -9.52 0.35 -3.30
C ARG A 157 -10.19 -1.00 -3.53
N ILE A 158 -9.53 -2.10 -3.13
CA ILE A 158 -10.12 -3.44 -3.20
C ILE A 158 -11.38 -3.50 -2.33
N ALA A 159 -11.32 -3.04 -1.08
CA ALA A 159 -12.48 -3.02 -0.20
C ALA A 159 -13.62 -2.16 -0.76
N ALA A 160 -13.30 -0.99 -1.34
CA ALA A 160 -14.29 -0.11 -1.96
C ALA A 160 -14.94 -0.69 -3.24
N ALA A 161 -14.22 -1.59 -3.94
CA ALA A 161 -14.72 -2.26 -5.15
C ALA A 161 -15.51 -3.56 -4.88
N CYS A 162 -15.64 -3.98 -3.61
CA CYS A 162 -16.42 -5.17 -3.28
C CYS A 162 -17.93 -4.88 -3.38
N ASP A 163 -18.67 -5.80 -4.01
CA ASP A 163 -20.15 -5.74 -4.08
C ASP A 163 -20.83 -6.12 -2.75
N VAL A 164 -20.06 -6.49 -1.75
CA VAL A 164 -20.53 -6.86 -0.40
C VAL A 164 -19.89 -5.95 0.64
N PRO A 165 -20.47 -5.84 1.86
CA PRO A 165 -19.86 -5.04 2.92
C PRO A 165 -18.38 -5.45 3.13
N ALA A 166 -17.49 -4.50 2.97
CA ALA A 166 -16.05 -4.72 3.08
C ALA A 166 -15.38 -3.60 3.90
N THR A 167 -14.26 -3.92 4.53
CA THR A 167 -13.39 -2.96 5.20
C THR A 167 -11.93 -3.32 4.92
N TYR A 168 -11.03 -2.35 5.09
CA TYR A 168 -9.59 -2.57 5.03
C TYR A 168 -8.95 -2.25 6.38
N VAL A 169 -7.79 -2.91 6.65
CA VAL A 169 -6.98 -2.75 7.86
C VAL A 169 -5.51 -2.65 7.47
#